data_3d4b72f0f235ad1c07c1190ee443656f
#
_entry.id   3d4b72f0f235ad1c07c1190ee443656f
#
_cell.length_a   1.000
_cell.length_b   1.000
_cell.length_c   1.000
_cell.angle_alpha   90.00
_cell.angle_beta   90.00
_cell.angle_gamma   90.00
#
_symmetry.space_group_name_H-M   'P 1'
#
loop_
_entity.id
_entity.type
_entity.pdbx_description
1 polymer ?
#
loop_
_entity_poly.entity_id
_entity_poly.type
_entity_poly.pdbx_seq_one_letter_code
_entity_poly.pdbx_strand_id
1 'polypeptide(L)'
;VANRQTTSKSGPLFGDRVGVQKTGGGTFDPAEENVYFLASGVGRLAIAEPVYDHLLIAVNELNSESELQHISDWCDRGKKLFIDSGIYHLTQEHAKAHRCSMDHALGLAPDEIDGFSDLLERYVEIYRRLGDRCWGFIELDQGGRENKIKTRAMLEQIGLKPIPVYHPFNDGWDYFDYLAERYDRICFGNVVQADRETRKRLVATAWERHRKYPHLWIHLLGLTPNEWLNALPINSGDSSSWLSCVRWSGGYREKANGKSVGDLPRNYMYQYGAEADSPRGNNKAVAMSAYGSFMQLRNWRNHIQALKDVGCEVYPAVY
;
A
#
# COMPACT_ATOMS: atom_id res chain seq x y z
N VAL A 1 -26.89 -50.54 -23.44
CA VAL A 1 -27.16 -49.12 -23.16
C VAL A 1 -25.87 -48.52 -22.66
N ALA A 2 -25.09 -47.86 -23.54
CA ALA A 2 -23.80 -47.28 -23.23
C ALA A 2 -23.99 -45.83 -22.81
N ASN A 3 -23.56 -45.50 -21.60
CA ASN A 3 -23.54 -44.16 -21.04
C ASN A 3 -22.28 -43.43 -21.60
N ARG A 4 -22.47 -42.50 -22.50
CA ARG A 4 -21.44 -41.58 -22.93
C ARG A 4 -21.29 -40.48 -21.87
N GLN A 5 -20.20 -40.55 -21.10
CA GLN A 5 -19.70 -39.39 -20.35
C GLN A 5 -19.05 -38.41 -21.34
N THR A 6 -19.69 -37.27 -21.51
CA THR A 6 -19.09 -36.10 -22.16
C THR A 6 -18.12 -35.41 -21.18
N THR A 7 -16.83 -35.66 -21.31
CA THR A 7 -15.79 -34.85 -20.67
C THR A 7 -15.73 -33.52 -21.41
N SER A 8 -16.21 -32.46 -20.80
CA SER A 8 -15.95 -31.11 -21.23
C SER A 8 -14.44 -30.80 -20.97
N LYS A 9 -13.66 -30.78 -22.02
CA LYS A 9 -12.32 -30.20 -21.98
C LYS A 9 -12.49 -28.69 -21.84
N SER A 10 -12.37 -28.16 -20.61
CA SER A 10 -12.04 -26.77 -20.40
C SER A 10 -10.61 -26.58 -20.89
N GLY A 11 -10.46 -26.02 -22.08
CA GLY A 11 -9.17 -25.55 -22.57
C GLY A 11 -8.64 -24.46 -21.63
N PRO A 12 -7.31 -24.18 -21.65
CA PRO A 12 -6.74 -23.15 -20.79
C PRO A 12 -7.34 -21.80 -21.16
N LEU A 13 -7.93 -21.15 -20.16
CA LEU A 13 -8.54 -19.82 -20.25
C LEU A 13 -7.52 -18.69 -20.54
N PHE A 14 -6.27 -19.02 -20.75
CA PHE A 14 -5.17 -18.04 -20.84
C PHE A 14 -4.31 -18.34 -22.06
N GLY A 15 -4.42 -17.47 -23.04
CA GLY A 15 -3.57 -17.42 -24.22
C GLY A 15 -2.11 -17.04 -23.86
N ASP A 16 -1.27 -17.14 -24.86
CA ASP A 16 0.19 -17.06 -24.93
C ASP A 16 0.92 -16.24 -23.86
N ARG A 17 2.15 -16.67 -23.52
CA ARG A 17 3.07 -15.99 -22.58
C ARG A 17 3.22 -14.53 -22.97
N VAL A 18 2.41 -13.68 -22.35
CA VAL A 18 2.57 -12.24 -22.39
C VAL A 18 3.77 -11.92 -21.50
N GLY A 19 4.71 -11.12 -21.99
CA GLY A 19 5.81 -10.64 -21.15
C GLY A 19 5.27 -9.90 -19.92
N VAL A 20 6.06 -9.88 -18.83
CA VAL A 20 5.68 -9.20 -17.59
C VAL A 20 5.32 -7.75 -17.89
N GLN A 21 4.09 -7.36 -17.54
CA GLN A 21 3.57 -6.01 -17.75
C GLN A 21 4.09 -5.08 -16.66
N LYS A 22 4.67 -3.96 -17.07
CA LYS A 22 5.05 -2.90 -16.14
C LYS A 22 3.82 -2.13 -15.68
N THR A 23 3.68 -1.97 -14.37
CA THR A 23 2.61 -1.21 -13.71
C THR A 23 3.16 0.10 -13.16
N GLY A 24 2.41 1.20 -13.32
CA GLY A 24 2.84 2.52 -12.85
C GLY A 24 4.08 3.06 -13.55
N GLY A 25 4.59 4.16 -13.04
CA GLY A 25 5.80 4.83 -13.48
C GLY A 25 6.98 4.57 -12.55
N GLY A 26 8.13 4.98 -12.96
CA GLY A 26 9.35 4.87 -12.18
C GLY A 26 10.02 3.49 -12.23
N THR A 27 11.31 3.51 -11.96
CA THR A 27 12.12 2.31 -11.79
C THR A 27 12.14 1.90 -10.33
N PHE A 28 12.11 0.61 -10.08
CA PHE A 28 12.33 0.03 -8.77
C PHE A 28 13.31 -1.14 -8.89
N ASP A 29 14.01 -1.43 -7.82
CA ASP A 29 14.80 -2.65 -7.68
C ASP A 29 13.89 -3.73 -7.05
N PRO A 30 13.57 -4.83 -7.74
CA PRO A 30 12.77 -5.90 -7.15
C PRO A 30 13.43 -6.57 -5.94
N ALA A 31 14.74 -6.39 -5.77
CA ALA A 31 15.46 -6.85 -4.59
C ALA A 31 15.39 -5.87 -3.41
N GLU A 32 14.85 -4.65 -3.60
CA GLU A 32 14.67 -3.70 -2.52
C GLU A 32 13.61 -4.20 -1.54
N GLU A 33 13.94 -4.17 -0.26
CA GLU A 33 13.11 -4.68 0.82
C GLU A 33 12.86 -3.60 1.87
N ASN A 34 11.78 -3.79 2.63
CA ASN A 34 11.50 -2.97 3.81
C ASN A 34 11.29 -1.48 3.51
N VAL A 35 10.69 -1.19 2.36
CA VAL A 35 10.24 0.17 2.02
C VAL A 35 8.93 0.44 2.73
N TYR A 36 8.86 1.55 3.44
CA TYR A 36 7.64 1.96 4.13
C TYR A 36 7.09 3.25 3.52
N PHE A 37 5.85 3.18 3.01
CA PHE A 37 5.14 4.34 2.51
C PHE A 37 4.36 5.01 3.65
N LEU A 38 4.59 6.30 3.87
CA LEU A 38 3.82 7.10 4.82
C LEU A 38 2.46 7.44 4.20
N ALA A 39 1.38 6.87 4.75
CA ALA A 39 0.03 7.08 4.25
C ALA A 39 -0.66 8.23 4.98
N SER A 40 -1.14 9.25 4.27
CA SER A 40 -2.01 10.34 4.78
C SER A 40 -2.37 11.32 3.67
N GLY A 41 -3.25 12.28 3.98
CA GLY A 41 -3.55 13.42 3.11
C GLY A 41 -2.38 14.41 2.97
N VAL A 42 -2.42 15.22 1.91
CA VAL A 42 -1.34 16.13 1.47
C VAL A 42 -0.80 17.00 2.60
N GLY A 43 -1.68 17.66 3.36
CA GLY A 43 -1.26 18.60 4.41
C GLY A 43 -0.40 17.96 5.54
N ARG A 44 -0.54 16.65 5.76
CA ARG A 44 0.27 15.92 6.74
C ARG A 44 1.54 15.38 6.10
N LEU A 45 1.43 14.85 4.90
CA LEU A 45 2.60 14.35 4.15
C LEU A 45 3.60 15.46 3.82
N ALA A 46 3.14 16.70 3.61
CA ALA A 46 4.00 17.86 3.40
C ALA A 46 5.03 18.09 4.51
N ILE A 47 4.76 17.60 5.73
CA ILE A 47 5.69 17.69 6.87
C ILE A 47 6.80 16.63 6.76
N ALA A 48 6.46 15.44 6.26
CA ALA A 48 7.41 14.34 6.13
C ALA A 48 8.19 14.38 4.81
N GLU A 49 7.59 14.95 3.75
CA GLU A 49 8.15 14.99 2.40
C GLU A 49 9.57 15.50 2.32
N PRO A 50 10.00 16.56 3.02
CA PRO A 50 11.38 17.05 2.91
C PRO A 50 12.45 16.04 3.33
N VAL A 51 12.10 15.03 4.14
CA VAL A 51 13.04 14.03 4.69
C VAL A 51 12.76 12.62 4.27
N TYR A 52 11.61 12.39 3.61
CA TYR A 52 11.19 11.05 3.27
C TYR A 52 10.65 10.99 1.84
N ASP A 53 11.00 9.92 1.12
CA ASP A 53 10.73 9.86 -0.32
C ASP A 53 9.53 9.01 -0.68
N HIS A 54 9.08 8.10 0.19
CA HIS A 54 8.02 7.16 -0.09
C HIS A 54 6.72 7.60 0.60
N LEU A 55 5.79 8.10 -0.19
CA LEU A 55 4.53 8.70 0.26
C LEU A 55 3.35 7.97 -0.38
N LEU A 56 2.28 7.77 0.36
CA LEU A 56 1.03 7.19 -0.15
C LEU A 56 -0.13 8.12 0.15
N ILE A 57 -0.97 8.33 -0.85
CA ILE A 57 -2.16 9.18 -0.73
C ILE A 57 -3.34 8.55 -1.45
N ALA A 58 -4.52 8.60 -0.85
CA ALA A 58 -5.71 8.07 -1.48
C ALA A 58 -6.39 9.13 -2.37
N VAL A 59 -7.00 8.67 -3.47
CA VAL A 59 -7.71 9.52 -4.43
C VAL A 59 -8.76 10.40 -3.75
N ASN A 60 -9.49 9.85 -2.78
CA ASN A 60 -10.51 10.58 -2.03
C ASN A 60 -9.96 11.61 -1.02
N GLU A 61 -8.65 11.66 -0.81
CA GLU A 61 -7.97 12.70 0.00
C GLU A 61 -7.43 13.84 -0.87
N LEU A 62 -7.61 13.79 -2.19
CA LEU A 62 -7.20 14.81 -3.16
C LEU A 62 -8.42 15.64 -3.60
N ASN A 63 -8.77 16.64 -2.81
CA ASN A 63 -10.03 17.37 -2.95
C ASN A 63 -9.90 18.74 -3.62
N SER A 64 -8.68 19.21 -3.88
CA SER A 64 -8.43 20.53 -4.44
C SER A 64 -7.36 20.52 -5.53
N GLU A 65 -7.44 21.48 -6.41
CA GLU A 65 -6.44 21.71 -7.45
C GLU A 65 -5.04 22.02 -6.86
N SER A 66 -5.00 22.72 -5.73
CA SER A 66 -3.74 23.01 -5.04
C SER A 66 -3.08 21.75 -4.47
N GLU A 67 -3.85 20.78 -3.99
CA GLU A 67 -3.33 19.50 -3.54
C GLU A 67 -2.78 18.68 -4.71
N LEU A 68 -3.50 18.65 -5.83
CA LEU A 68 -3.02 17.99 -7.05
C LEU A 68 -1.73 18.64 -7.57
N GLN A 69 -1.61 19.96 -7.51
CA GLN A 69 -0.37 20.65 -7.88
C GLN A 69 0.77 20.28 -6.93
N HIS A 70 0.52 20.24 -5.60
CA HIS A 70 1.52 19.84 -4.62
C HIS A 70 2.09 18.45 -4.89
N ILE A 71 1.23 17.45 -5.11
CA ILE A 71 1.70 16.09 -5.39
C ILE A 71 2.39 15.97 -6.76
N SER A 72 1.96 16.75 -7.74
CA SER A 72 2.66 16.88 -9.03
C SER A 72 4.10 17.37 -8.83
N ASP A 73 4.27 18.42 -8.02
CA ASP A 73 5.59 18.97 -7.69
C ASP A 73 6.46 17.96 -6.92
N TRP A 74 5.86 17.11 -6.07
CA TRP A 74 6.59 16.04 -5.40
C TRP A 74 7.10 14.98 -6.38
N CYS A 75 6.27 14.58 -7.33
CA CYS A 75 6.69 13.69 -8.41
C CYS A 75 7.86 14.27 -9.21
N ASP A 76 7.78 15.56 -9.56
CA ASP A 76 8.83 16.26 -10.30
C ASP A 76 10.15 16.40 -9.52
N ARG A 77 10.08 16.39 -8.18
CA ARG A 77 11.25 16.30 -7.30
C ARG A 77 11.74 14.87 -7.05
N GLY A 78 11.16 13.87 -7.72
CA GLY A 78 11.57 12.47 -7.64
C GLY A 78 11.05 11.70 -6.43
N LYS A 79 10.03 12.24 -5.72
CA LYS A 79 9.37 11.49 -4.65
C LYS A 79 8.66 10.27 -5.19
N LYS A 80 8.71 9.18 -4.45
CA LYS A 80 8.03 7.92 -4.76
C LYS A 80 6.59 8.03 -4.26
N LEU A 81 5.74 8.60 -5.09
CA LEU A 81 4.33 8.80 -4.75
C LEU A 81 3.51 7.59 -5.18
N PHE A 82 2.87 6.94 -4.23
CA PHE A 82 1.94 5.83 -4.44
C PHE A 82 0.51 6.32 -4.25
N ILE A 83 -0.33 6.16 -5.25
CA ILE A 83 -1.73 6.59 -5.23
C ILE A 83 -2.62 5.41 -4.92
N ASP A 84 -3.27 5.44 -3.76
CA ASP A 84 -4.33 4.50 -3.39
C ASP A 84 -5.64 4.88 -4.07
N SER A 85 -6.40 3.88 -4.51
CA SER A 85 -7.69 4.09 -5.18
C SER A 85 -8.73 4.78 -4.29
N GLY A 86 -8.64 4.64 -2.97
CA GLY A 86 -9.63 5.15 -2.02
C GLY A 86 -10.89 4.29 -1.89
N ILE A 87 -10.95 3.15 -2.60
CA ILE A 87 -12.14 2.29 -2.65
C ILE A 87 -12.56 1.75 -1.28
N TYR A 88 -11.59 1.42 -0.42
CA TYR A 88 -11.89 0.93 0.93
C TYR A 88 -12.72 1.94 1.74
N HIS A 89 -12.38 3.22 1.67
CA HIS A 89 -13.14 4.27 2.35
C HIS A 89 -14.55 4.39 1.78
N LEU A 90 -14.68 4.39 0.45
CA LEU A 90 -15.99 4.46 -0.22
C LEU A 90 -16.88 3.29 0.18
N THR A 91 -16.35 2.06 0.17
CA THR A 91 -17.07 0.86 0.58
C THR A 91 -17.48 0.93 2.06
N GLN A 92 -16.64 1.51 2.92
CA GLN A 92 -16.98 1.71 4.34
C GLN A 92 -18.13 2.72 4.51
N GLU A 93 -18.15 3.81 3.76
CA GLU A 93 -19.25 4.78 3.79
C GLU A 93 -20.56 4.17 3.27
N HIS A 94 -20.50 3.40 2.18
CA HIS A 94 -21.63 2.64 1.67
C HIS A 94 -22.17 1.66 2.73
N ALA A 95 -21.30 0.86 3.37
CA ALA A 95 -21.71 -0.07 4.41
C ALA A 95 -22.42 0.62 5.60
N LYS A 96 -21.93 1.78 6.01
CA LYS A 96 -22.57 2.60 7.04
C LYS A 96 -23.94 3.12 6.60
N ALA A 97 -24.03 3.66 5.39
CA ALA A 97 -25.28 4.23 4.86
C ALA A 97 -26.38 3.18 4.75
N HIS A 98 -26.04 1.99 4.27
CA HIS A 98 -26.97 0.87 4.06
C HIS A 98 -27.07 -0.07 5.27
N ARG A 99 -26.35 0.19 6.37
CA ARG A 99 -26.36 -0.63 7.60
C ARG A 99 -26.03 -2.11 7.34
N CYS A 100 -25.15 -2.37 6.38
CA CYS A 100 -24.68 -3.71 6.08
C CYS A 100 -23.27 -3.96 6.66
N SER A 101 -22.84 -5.22 6.69
CA SER A 101 -21.48 -5.53 7.13
C SER A 101 -20.44 -5.10 6.07
N MET A 102 -19.21 -4.83 6.51
CA MET A 102 -18.12 -4.53 5.60
C MET A 102 -17.84 -5.68 4.62
N ASP A 103 -17.90 -6.92 5.09
CA ASP A 103 -17.72 -8.11 4.24
C ASP A 103 -18.77 -8.19 3.14
N HIS A 104 -20.03 -7.85 3.45
CA HIS A 104 -21.07 -7.77 2.45
C HIS A 104 -20.78 -6.68 1.41
N ALA A 105 -20.45 -5.47 1.88
CA ALA A 105 -20.17 -4.34 0.99
C ALA A 105 -18.95 -4.59 0.09
N LEU A 106 -17.90 -5.24 0.59
CA LEU A 106 -16.73 -5.63 -0.20
C LEU A 106 -17.06 -6.66 -1.30
N GLY A 107 -18.12 -7.44 -1.13
CA GLY A 107 -18.57 -8.42 -2.11
C GLY A 107 -19.47 -7.85 -3.22
N LEU A 108 -20.03 -6.66 -3.03
CA LEU A 108 -20.91 -6.01 -4.00
C LEU A 108 -20.16 -5.66 -5.30
N ALA A 109 -20.87 -5.73 -6.43
CA ALA A 109 -20.31 -5.27 -7.69
C ALA A 109 -20.05 -3.75 -7.67
N PRO A 110 -19.10 -3.26 -8.48
CA PRO A 110 -18.77 -1.83 -8.51
C PRO A 110 -19.95 -0.89 -8.71
N ASP A 111 -20.92 -1.28 -9.55
CA ASP A 111 -22.12 -0.51 -9.85
C ASP A 111 -23.17 -0.54 -8.72
N GLU A 112 -23.02 -1.41 -7.74
CA GLU A 112 -23.84 -1.45 -6.53
C GLU A 112 -23.29 -0.59 -5.39
N ILE A 113 -22.07 -0.03 -5.53
CA ILE A 113 -21.45 0.84 -4.52
C ILE A 113 -21.73 2.31 -4.84
N ASP A 114 -22.38 3.00 -3.92
CA ASP A 114 -22.68 4.43 -4.06
C ASP A 114 -21.40 5.25 -4.28
N GLY A 115 -21.38 6.06 -5.33
CA GLY A 115 -20.25 6.92 -5.65
C GLY A 115 -19.06 6.24 -6.35
N PHE A 116 -19.17 4.95 -6.72
CA PHE A 116 -18.08 4.24 -7.40
C PHE A 116 -17.73 4.90 -8.75
N SER A 117 -18.73 5.31 -9.54
CA SER A 117 -18.49 5.98 -10.83
C SER A 117 -17.71 7.30 -10.66
N ASP A 118 -18.07 8.09 -9.66
CA ASP A 118 -17.40 9.37 -9.37
C ASP A 118 -15.94 9.13 -8.93
N LEU A 119 -15.72 8.11 -8.09
CA LEU A 119 -14.38 7.71 -7.67
C LEU A 119 -13.55 7.22 -8.86
N LEU A 120 -14.13 6.42 -9.75
CA LEU A 120 -13.46 5.93 -10.96
C LEU A 120 -13.08 7.07 -11.89
N GLU A 121 -13.99 8.01 -12.15
CA GLU A 121 -13.73 9.22 -12.97
C GLU A 121 -12.59 10.04 -12.36
N ARG A 122 -12.62 10.25 -11.06
CA ARG A 122 -11.58 10.99 -10.34
C ARG A 122 -10.23 10.25 -10.39
N TYR A 123 -10.23 8.93 -10.22
CA TYR A 123 -9.04 8.10 -10.35
C TYR A 123 -8.41 8.25 -11.75
N VAL A 124 -9.22 8.16 -12.80
CA VAL A 124 -8.76 8.32 -14.19
C VAL A 124 -8.22 9.71 -14.45
N GLU A 125 -8.88 10.75 -13.94
CA GLU A 125 -8.43 12.15 -14.05
C GLU A 125 -7.04 12.35 -13.42
N ILE A 126 -6.87 11.88 -12.16
CA ILE A 126 -5.60 11.99 -11.44
C ILE A 126 -4.51 11.20 -12.16
N TYR A 127 -4.83 9.97 -12.61
CA TYR A 127 -3.89 9.18 -13.38
C TYR A 127 -3.43 9.88 -14.66
N ARG A 128 -4.34 10.45 -15.44
CA ARG A 128 -4.01 11.19 -16.68
C ARG A 128 -3.12 12.40 -16.40
N ARG A 129 -3.29 13.04 -15.27
CA ARG A 129 -2.51 14.20 -14.88
C ARG A 129 -1.11 13.86 -14.37
N LEU A 130 -0.99 12.85 -13.54
CA LEU A 130 0.27 12.45 -12.91
C LEU A 130 1.01 11.37 -13.70
N GLY A 131 0.28 10.38 -14.19
CA GLY A 131 0.76 9.31 -15.05
C GLY A 131 1.97 8.57 -14.48
N ASP A 132 2.90 8.28 -15.39
CA ASP A 132 4.13 7.55 -15.08
C ASP A 132 5.14 8.36 -14.21
N ARG A 133 4.81 9.60 -13.81
CA ARG A 133 5.59 10.35 -12.82
C ARG A 133 5.40 9.82 -11.40
N CYS A 134 4.24 9.21 -11.11
CA CYS A 134 4.00 8.52 -9.85
C CYS A 134 4.70 7.16 -9.82
N TRP A 135 5.06 6.72 -8.62
CA TRP A 135 5.60 5.36 -8.42
C TRP A 135 4.60 4.29 -8.82
N GLY A 136 3.31 4.51 -8.55
CA GLY A 136 2.23 3.64 -9.01
C GLY A 136 0.85 4.06 -8.55
N PHE A 137 -0.14 3.41 -9.13
CA PHE A 137 -1.56 3.58 -8.79
C PHE A 137 -2.13 2.21 -8.42
N ILE A 138 -2.72 2.09 -7.23
CA ILE A 138 -3.39 0.87 -6.77
C ILE A 138 -4.74 0.76 -7.48
N GLU A 139 -5.09 -0.43 -7.96
CA GLU A 139 -6.36 -0.66 -8.66
C GLU A 139 -7.58 -0.42 -7.75
N LEU A 140 -8.74 -0.21 -8.38
CA LEU A 140 -10.03 -0.19 -7.69
C LEU A 140 -10.51 -1.63 -7.46
N ASP A 141 -10.17 -2.20 -6.31
CA ASP A 141 -10.26 -3.63 -5.99
C ASP A 141 -11.63 -4.06 -5.40
N GLN A 142 -12.73 -3.48 -5.92
CA GLN A 142 -14.10 -3.76 -5.49
C GLN A 142 -14.69 -5.03 -6.12
N GLY A 143 -15.51 -5.75 -5.34
CA GLY A 143 -16.43 -6.78 -5.82
C GLY A 143 -15.80 -8.13 -6.19
N GLY A 144 -14.67 -8.48 -5.56
CA GLY A 144 -14.03 -9.78 -5.73
C GLY A 144 -13.28 -9.93 -7.06
N ARG A 145 -12.66 -11.11 -7.25
CA ARG A 145 -11.73 -11.42 -8.34
C ARG A 145 -12.24 -11.02 -9.74
N GLU A 146 -13.47 -11.41 -10.08
CA GLU A 146 -14.00 -11.18 -11.44
C GLU A 146 -14.21 -9.71 -11.74
N ASN A 147 -14.72 -8.95 -10.79
CA ASN A 147 -14.95 -7.52 -10.96
C ASN A 147 -13.61 -6.74 -10.99
N LYS A 148 -12.64 -7.13 -10.17
CA LYS A 148 -11.27 -6.58 -10.25
C LYS A 148 -10.67 -6.77 -11.64
N ILE A 149 -10.77 -7.99 -12.20
CA ILE A 149 -10.27 -8.27 -13.56
C ILE A 149 -10.97 -7.38 -14.60
N LYS A 150 -12.30 -7.23 -14.53
CA LYS A 150 -13.07 -6.39 -15.47
C LYS A 150 -12.68 -4.92 -15.36
N THR A 151 -12.64 -4.37 -14.15
CA THR A 151 -12.29 -2.96 -13.90
C THR A 151 -10.87 -2.68 -14.37
N ARG A 152 -9.91 -3.55 -14.02
CA ARG A 152 -8.52 -3.41 -14.47
C ARG A 152 -8.40 -3.47 -15.98
N ALA A 153 -9.03 -4.46 -16.63
CA ALA A 153 -8.99 -4.58 -18.10
C ALA A 153 -9.55 -3.33 -18.79
N MET A 154 -10.61 -2.73 -18.25
CA MET A 154 -11.16 -1.47 -18.75
C MET A 154 -10.15 -0.32 -18.62
N LEU A 155 -9.48 -0.19 -17.48
CA LEU A 155 -8.44 0.82 -17.25
C LEU A 155 -7.24 0.62 -18.18
N GLU A 156 -6.80 -0.61 -18.37
CA GLU A 156 -5.70 -0.97 -19.28
C GLU A 156 -6.03 -0.65 -20.75
N GLN A 157 -7.27 -0.86 -21.17
CA GLN A 157 -7.74 -0.52 -22.53
C GLN A 157 -7.64 0.99 -22.83
N ILE A 158 -7.76 1.83 -21.83
CA ILE A 158 -7.59 3.29 -21.97
C ILE A 158 -6.18 3.76 -21.65
N GLY A 159 -5.22 2.81 -21.54
CA GLY A 159 -3.79 3.10 -21.40
C GLY A 159 -3.29 3.29 -19.96
N LEU A 160 -4.12 3.04 -18.94
CA LEU A 160 -3.69 3.08 -17.56
C LEU A 160 -2.99 1.76 -17.19
N LYS A 161 -2.13 1.80 -16.17
CA LYS A 161 -1.34 0.65 -15.71
C LYS A 161 -1.50 0.47 -14.19
N PRO A 162 -2.70 0.14 -13.70
CA PRO A 162 -2.93 -0.02 -12.26
C PRO A 162 -2.15 -1.21 -11.71
N ILE A 163 -1.70 -1.10 -10.46
CA ILE A 163 -1.08 -2.19 -9.73
C ILE A 163 -2.18 -3.07 -9.16
N PRO A 164 -2.26 -4.37 -9.54
CA PRO A 164 -3.32 -5.25 -9.10
C PRO A 164 -3.27 -5.52 -7.60
N VAL A 165 -4.46 -5.71 -7.00
CA VAL A 165 -4.62 -6.08 -5.59
C VAL A 165 -5.04 -7.54 -5.47
N TYR A 166 -4.27 -8.30 -4.72
CA TYR A 166 -4.59 -9.67 -4.33
C TYR A 166 -5.15 -9.70 -2.91
N HIS A 167 -6.29 -10.35 -2.74
CA HIS A 167 -6.92 -10.56 -1.44
C HIS A 167 -6.74 -12.03 -1.00
N PRO A 168 -5.82 -12.33 -0.07
CA PRO A 168 -5.47 -13.70 0.29
C PRO A 168 -6.63 -14.53 0.87
N PHE A 169 -7.67 -13.87 1.40
CA PHE A 169 -8.84 -14.57 1.93
C PHE A 169 -9.86 -14.95 0.87
N ASN A 170 -9.86 -14.27 -0.29
CA ASN A 170 -10.97 -14.35 -1.23
C ASN A 170 -10.56 -14.85 -2.61
N ASP A 171 -9.32 -14.58 -3.05
CA ASP A 171 -8.94 -14.74 -4.45
C ASP A 171 -8.33 -16.10 -4.81
N GLY A 172 -7.82 -16.85 -3.83
CA GLY A 172 -7.06 -18.08 -4.06
C GLY A 172 -5.63 -17.85 -4.57
N TRP A 173 -4.72 -18.78 -4.24
CA TRP A 173 -3.30 -18.65 -4.61
C TRP A 173 -3.02 -18.84 -6.10
N ASP A 174 -3.91 -19.49 -6.84
CA ASP A 174 -3.89 -19.59 -8.30
C ASP A 174 -3.99 -18.21 -8.96
N TYR A 175 -4.81 -17.33 -8.37
CA TYR A 175 -4.92 -15.96 -8.86
C TYR A 175 -3.69 -15.13 -8.52
N PHE A 176 -3.07 -15.35 -7.36
CA PHE A 176 -1.77 -14.72 -7.06
C PHE A 176 -0.73 -15.12 -8.10
N ASP A 177 -0.58 -16.42 -8.37
CA ASP A 177 0.39 -16.92 -9.35
C ASP A 177 0.09 -16.34 -10.76
N TYR A 178 -1.18 -16.25 -11.13
CA TYR A 178 -1.61 -15.58 -12.38
C TYR A 178 -1.16 -14.11 -12.44
N LEU A 179 -1.32 -13.35 -11.35
CA LEU A 179 -0.89 -11.95 -11.31
C LEU A 179 0.64 -11.85 -11.34
N ALA A 180 1.34 -12.67 -10.56
CA ALA A 180 2.79 -12.66 -10.43
C ALA A 180 3.53 -12.99 -11.75
N GLU A 181 2.89 -13.77 -12.62
CA GLU A 181 3.42 -14.07 -13.96
C GLU A 181 3.22 -12.94 -14.98
N ARG A 182 2.31 -11.99 -14.69
CA ARG A 182 1.89 -10.93 -15.63
C ARG A 182 2.31 -9.53 -15.26
N TYR A 183 2.43 -9.27 -13.97
CA TYR A 183 2.71 -7.93 -13.47
C TYR A 183 4.02 -7.89 -12.70
N ASP A 184 4.67 -6.73 -12.74
CA ASP A 184 5.92 -6.48 -12.01
C ASP A 184 5.68 -6.07 -10.55
N ARG A 185 4.45 -5.70 -10.21
CA ARG A 185 4.04 -5.28 -8.85
C ARG A 185 2.65 -5.82 -8.51
N ILE A 186 2.47 -6.18 -7.23
CA ILE A 186 1.19 -6.62 -6.68
C ILE A 186 1.03 -6.04 -5.28
N CYS A 187 -0.18 -5.58 -4.95
CA CYS A 187 -0.57 -5.24 -3.59
C CYS A 187 -1.28 -6.42 -2.93
N PHE A 188 -1.00 -6.66 -1.64
CA PHE A 188 -1.76 -7.55 -0.78
C PHE A 188 -2.75 -6.73 0.03
N GLY A 189 -4.03 -6.88 -0.27
CA GLY A 189 -5.13 -6.27 0.47
C GLY A 189 -5.62 -7.15 1.62
N ASN A 190 -6.48 -6.60 2.47
CA ASN A 190 -7.14 -7.26 3.61
C ASN A 190 -6.23 -7.85 4.70
N VAL A 191 -4.92 -7.62 4.64
CA VAL A 191 -3.96 -8.11 5.65
C VAL A 191 -4.22 -7.49 7.02
N VAL A 192 -4.61 -6.21 7.05
CA VAL A 192 -4.88 -5.47 8.29
C VAL A 192 -6.09 -5.99 9.05
N GLN A 193 -7.08 -6.54 8.34
CA GLN A 193 -8.32 -7.07 8.93
C GLN A 193 -8.10 -8.41 9.62
N ALA A 194 -7.00 -9.10 9.33
CA ALA A 194 -6.67 -10.38 9.94
C ALA A 194 -6.28 -10.23 11.41
N ASP A 195 -6.62 -11.23 12.21
CA ASP A 195 -6.05 -11.37 13.55
C ASP A 195 -4.52 -11.52 13.50
N ARG A 196 -3.87 -11.36 14.66
CA ARG A 196 -2.40 -11.33 14.72
C ARG A 196 -1.74 -12.58 14.15
N GLU A 197 -2.23 -13.77 14.47
CA GLU A 197 -1.60 -15.03 14.05
C GLU A 197 -1.86 -15.31 12.56
N THR A 198 -3.05 -15.01 12.09
CA THR A 198 -3.38 -15.09 10.66
C THR A 198 -2.53 -14.11 9.85
N ARG A 199 -2.35 -12.87 10.35
CA ARG A 199 -1.50 -11.87 9.71
C ARG A 199 -0.05 -12.33 9.58
N LYS A 200 0.54 -12.94 10.63
CA LYS A 200 1.89 -13.52 10.55
C LYS A 200 1.99 -14.58 9.45
N ARG A 201 1.01 -15.49 9.39
CA ARG A 201 0.98 -16.54 8.34
C ARG A 201 0.87 -15.95 6.95
N LEU A 202 0.04 -14.92 6.76
CA LEU A 202 -0.09 -14.23 5.48
C LEU A 202 1.22 -13.56 5.06
N VAL A 203 1.90 -12.87 5.99
CA VAL A 203 3.20 -12.24 5.71
C VAL A 203 4.25 -13.32 5.35
N ALA A 204 4.29 -14.42 6.08
CA ALA A 204 5.20 -15.54 5.77
C ALA A 204 4.92 -16.12 4.38
N THR A 205 3.65 -16.34 4.05
CA THR A 205 3.27 -16.86 2.72
C THR A 205 3.58 -15.85 1.62
N ALA A 206 3.36 -14.56 1.83
CA ALA A 206 3.74 -13.52 0.89
C ALA A 206 5.25 -13.52 0.63
N TRP A 207 6.07 -13.69 1.69
CA TRP A 207 7.52 -13.79 1.57
C TRP A 207 7.97 -15.05 0.80
N GLU A 208 7.37 -16.21 1.06
CA GLU A 208 7.63 -17.43 0.29
C GLU A 208 7.29 -17.25 -1.19
N ARG A 209 6.17 -16.59 -1.49
CA ARG A 209 5.76 -16.28 -2.86
C ARG A 209 6.69 -15.28 -3.53
N HIS A 210 7.17 -14.27 -2.80
CA HIS A 210 8.17 -13.34 -3.30
C HIS A 210 9.47 -14.08 -3.71
N ARG A 211 9.92 -15.05 -2.95
CA ARG A 211 11.07 -15.89 -3.32
C ARG A 211 10.84 -16.70 -4.61
N LYS A 212 9.60 -17.14 -4.84
CA LYS A 212 9.23 -17.85 -6.08
C LYS A 212 9.24 -16.91 -7.31
N TYR A 213 8.93 -15.64 -7.11
CA TYR A 213 8.84 -14.63 -8.16
C TYR A 213 9.78 -13.45 -7.86
N PRO A 214 11.10 -13.60 -8.04
CA PRO A 214 12.08 -12.61 -7.61
C PRO A 214 12.03 -11.28 -8.40
N HIS A 215 11.32 -11.22 -9.51
CA HIS A 215 11.06 -10.00 -10.28
C HIS A 215 9.92 -9.16 -9.74
N LEU A 216 9.12 -9.74 -8.84
CA LEU A 216 7.87 -9.16 -8.38
C LEU A 216 8.11 -8.24 -7.18
N TRP A 217 7.56 -7.03 -7.23
CA TRP A 217 7.42 -6.18 -6.06
C TRP A 217 6.11 -6.49 -5.33
N ILE A 218 6.18 -6.85 -4.06
CA ILE A 218 5.00 -7.08 -3.21
C ILE A 218 4.86 -5.94 -2.22
N HIS A 219 3.68 -5.32 -2.22
CA HIS A 219 3.28 -4.28 -1.27
C HIS A 219 2.17 -4.78 -0.34
N LEU A 220 2.37 -4.66 0.97
CA LEU A 220 1.39 -5.03 1.99
C LEU A 220 0.57 -3.81 2.40
N LEU A 221 -0.68 -3.74 1.97
CA LEU A 221 -1.57 -2.61 2.24
C LEU A 221 -1.89 -2.49 3.74
N GLY A 222 -1.69 -1.29 4.27
CA GLY A 222 -2.02 -0.92 5.64
C GLY A 222 -1.12 -1.54 6.72
N LEU A 223 -0.04 -2.22 6.37
CA LEU A 223 0.82 -2.90 7.33
C LEU A 223 1.99 -2.04 7.78
N THR A 224 1.99 -1.68 9.07
CA THR A 224 3.10 -0.98 9.71
C THR A 224 4.30 -1.91 9.90
N PRO A 225 5.54 -1.43 9.71
CA PRO A 225 6.75 -2.16 10.05
C PRO A 225 6.72 -2.66 11.50
N ASN A 226 7.08 -3.93 11.68
CA ASN A 226 7.12 -4.60 12.98
C ASN A 226 8.16 -5.73 12.97
N GLU A 227 8.27 -6.46 14.08
CA GLU A 227 9.23 -7.56 14.22
C GLU A 227 9.08 -8.67 13.17
N TRP A 228 7.88 -8.88 12.64
CA TRP A 228 7.66 -9.94 11.63
C TRP A 228 8.24 -9.55 10.28
N LEU A 229 8.05 -8.29 9.88
CA LEU A 229 8.62 -7.76 8.65
C LEU A 229 10.15 -7.66 8.75
N ASN A 230 10.68 -7.50 9.97
CA ASN A 230 12.12 -7.60 10.19
C ASN A 230 12.65 -9.02 9.90
N ALA A 231 11.88 -10.04 10.27
CA ALA A 231 12.25 -11.44 10.06
C ALA A 231 11.90 -11.96 8.66
N LEU A 232 10.89 -11.38 8.03
CA LEU A 232 10.33 -11.77 6.75
C LEU A 232 10.32 -10.55 5.81
N PRO A 233 11.50 -10.14 5.31
CA PRO A 233 11.58 -8.94 4.49
C PRO A 233 10.77 -9.09 3.20
N ILE A 234 9.85 -8.15 3.00
CA ILE A 234 9.05 -7.96 1.79
C ILE A 234 9.39 -6.58 1.24
N ASN A 235 9.08 -6.35 -0.02
CA ASN A 235 9.48 -5.10 -0.68
C ASN A 235 8.92 -3.87 0.04
N SER A 236 7.61 -3.83 0.34
CA SER A 236 7.05 -2.63 0.95
C SER A 236 5.76 -2.86 1.73
N GLY A 237 5.42 -1.88 2.54
CA GLY A 237 4.12 -1.72 3.18
C GLY A 237 3.83 -0.25 3.42
N ASP A 238 2.60 0.05 3.80
CA ASP A 238 2.17 1.39 4.15
C ASP A 238 1.37 1.42 5.45
N SER A 239 1.26 2.56 6.05
CA SER A 239 0.29 2.79 7.13
C SER A 239 0.21 4.28 7.48
N SER A 240 -0.94 4.70 8.02
CA SER A 240 -1.09 5.99 8.70
C SER A 240 -0.69 5.96 10.17
N SER A 241 -0.14 4.85 10.68
CA SER A 241 0.21 4.68 12.09
C SER A 241 1.39 5.57 12.53
N TRP A 242 2.17 6.10 11.59
CA TRP A 242 3.18 7.12 11.87
C TRP A 242 2.60 8.39 12.52
N LEU A 243 1.28 8.59 12.38
CA LEU A 243 0.52 9.65 13.06
C LEU A 243 -0.05 9.23 14.42
N SER A 244 0.23 8.01 14.88
CA SER A 244 -0.42 7.44 16.06
C SER A 244 -0.16 8.22 17.35
N CYS A 245 1.00 8.83 17.50
CA CYS A 245 1.30 9.67 18.65
C CYS A 245 0.43 10.93 18.72
N VAL A 246 -0.02 11.45 17.57
CA VAL A 246 -0.97 12.56 17.51
C VAL A 246 -2.38 12.12 17.92
N ARG A 247 -2.75 10.90 17.50
CA ARG A 247 -4.12 10.40 17.68
C ARG A 247 -4.42 9.88 19.08
N TRP A 248 -3.43 9.24 19.74
CA TRP A 248 -3.73 8.38 20.88
C TRP A 248 -3.06 8.71 22.20
N SER A 249 -1.92 9.41 22.24
CA SER A 249 -1.16 9.50 23.50
C SER A 249 -0.43 10.80 23.77
N GLY A 250 -0.46 11.75 22.88
CA GLY A 250 0.36 12.97 23.04
C GLY A 250 1.87 12.72 23.12
N GLY A 251 2.34 11.49 22.86
CA GLY A 251 3.76 11.16 22.83
C GLY A 251 4.06 9.81 22.22
N TYR A 252 5.00 9.78 21.28
CA TYR A 252 5.61 8.58 20.75
C TYR A 252 6.72 8.13 21.69
N ARG A 253 6.76 6.86 22.06
CA ARG A 253 7.88 6.25 22.76
C ARG A 253 8.61 5.31 21.82
N GLU A 254 9.87 5.59 21.55
CA GLU A 254 10.75 4.65 20.88
C GLU A 254 11.02 3.48 21.84
N LYS A 255 10.45 2.32 21.53
CA LYS A 255 10.57 1.13 22.40
C LYS A 255 12.02 0.64 22.49
N ALA A 256 12.84 0.86 21.46
CA ALA A 256 14.22 0.38 21.43
C ALA A 256 15.15 1.10 22.42
N ASN A 257 14.90 2.39 22.71
CA ASN A 257 15.80 3.21 23.53
C ASN A 257 15.13 3.86 24.74
N GLY A 258 13.83 3.62 24.96
CA GLY A 258 13.11 4.20 26.08
C GLY A 258 12.92 5.73 26.02
N LYS A 259 13.35 6.38 24.93
CA LYS A 259 13.22 7.83 24.74
C LYS A 259 11.83 8.20 24.25
N SER A 260 11.31 9.28 24.79
CA SER A 260 10.07 9.87 24.28
C SER A 260 10.34 10.78 23.10
N VAL A 261 9.34 11.00 22.24
CA VAL A 261 9.44 11.97 21.13
C VAL A 261 9.69 13.40 21.63
N GLY A 262 9.39 13.67 22.90
CA GLY A 262 9.74 14.95 23.55
C GLY A 262 11.23 15.23 23.66
N ASP A 263 12.07 14.20 23.54
CA ASP A 263 13.53 14.29 23.62
C ASP A 263 14.19 14.49 22.24
N LEU A 264 13.41 14.83 21.22
CA LEU A 264 13.93 15.08 19.87
C LEU A 264 14.93 16.25 19.84
N PRO A 265 15.98 16.16 19.01
CA PRO A 265 16.90 17.26 18.83
C PRO A 265 16.18 18.56 18.40
N ARG A 266 16.54 19.67 19.04
CA ARG A 266 15.93 20.98 18.73
C ARG A 266 15.99 21.35 17.25
N ASN A 267 17.10 21.01 16.55
CA ASN A 267 17.26 21.25 15.13
C ASN A 267 16.20 20.54 14.29
N TYR A 268 15.80 19.32 14.65
CA TYR A 268 14.69 18.63 13.97
C TYR A 268 13.37 19.35 14.22
N MET A 269 13.13 19.78 15.46
CA MET A 269 11.95 20.57 15.81
C MET A 269 11.91 21.91 15.08
N TYR A 270 13.06 22.55 14.85
CA TYR A 270 13.16 23.77 14.06
C TYR A 270 12.90 23.52 12.57
N GLN A 271 13.39 22.45 12.02
CA GLN A 271 13.26 22.13 10.59
C GLN A 271 11.82 21.81 10.19
N TYR A 272 11.04 21.16 11.10
CA TYR A 272 9.67 20.72 10.87
C TYR A 272 8.66 21.42 11.76
N GLY A 273 9.10 22.12 12.78
CA GLY A 273 8.29 22.76 13.79
C GLY A 273 8.44 24.27 13.82
N ALA A 274 9.11 24.90 12.84
CA ALA A 274 9.17 26.35 12.75
C ALA A 274 7.74 26.98 12.68
N GLU A 275 6.78 26.20 12.20
CA GLU A 275 5.37 26.55 12.22
C GLU A 275 4.66 26.03 13.49
N ALA A 276 5.36 25.37 14.41
CA ALA A 276 4.77 24.80 15.63
C ALA A 276 4.26 25.85 16.60
N ASP A 277 4.75 27.06 16.51
CA ASP A 277 4.24 28.22 17.24
C ASP A 277 3.05 28.87 16.54
N SER A 278 2.64 28.35 15.39
CA SER A 278 1.39 28.78 14.76
C SER A 278 0.19 28.36 15.60
N PRO A 279 -0.91 29.16 15.61
CA PRO A 279 -2.10 28.87 16.41
C PRO A 279 -2.78 27.51 16.10
N ARG A 280 -2.29 26.77 15.13
CA ARG A 280 -2.82 25.48 14.70
C ARG A 280 -2.13 24.27 15.35
N GLY A 281 -1.65 24.34 16.55
CA GLY A 281 -1.09 23.31 17.45
C GLY A 281 -0.81 21.86 17.01
N ASN A 282 -1.29 21.48 15.84
CA ASN A 282 -1.17 20.14 15.27
C ASN A 282 0.17 19.88 14.57
N ASN A 283 0.86 20.91 14.07
CA ASN A 283 2.04 20.74 13.23
C ASN A 283 3.20 20.15 14.01
N LYS A 284 3.39 20.57 15.27
CA LYS A 284 4.44 20.02 16.14
C LYS A 284 4.25 18.53 16.40
N ALA A 285 3.04 18.14 16.75
CA ALA A 285 2.71 16.74 17.01
C ALA A 285 2.85 15.87 15.77
N VAL A 286 2.47 16.38 14.58
CA VAL A 286 2.63 15.67 13.30
C VAL A 286 4.12 15.53 12.93
N ALA A 287 4.92 16.59 13.11
CA ALA A 287 6.36 16.51 12.86
C ALA A 287 7.06 15.52 13.80
N MET A 288 6.67 15.50 15.08
CA MET A 288 7.17 14.54 16.07
C MET A 288 6.78 13.11 15.72
N SER A 289 5.56 12.89 15.22
CA SER A 289 5.08 11.59 14.76
C SER A 289 5.85 11.10 13.54
N ALA A 290 6.05 11.97 12.56
CA ALA A 290 6.82 11.66 11.35
C ALA A 290 8.27 11.24 11.69
N TYR A 291 8.91 11.99 12.58
CA TYR A 291 10.27 11.64 13.04
C TYR A 291 10.31 10.31 13.80
N GLY A 292 9.38 10.09 14.70
CA GLY A 292 9.30 8.83 15.45
C GLY A 292 9.16 7.63 14.52
N SER A 293 8.32 7.72 13.51
CA SER A 293 8.16 6.68 12.50
C SER A 293 9.38 6.52 11.61
N PHE A 294 10.03 7.61 11.23
CA PHE A 294 11.29 7.59 10.49
C PHE A 294 12.40 6.90 11.27
N MET A 295 12.56 7.20 12.56
CA MET A 295 13.55 6.55 13.43
C MET A 295 13.26 5.07 13.63
N GLN A 296 12.00 4.69 13.77
CA GLN A 296 11.58 3.30 13.87
C GLN A 296 11.93 2.53 12.58
N LEU A 297 11.63 3.10 11.42
CA LEU A 297 11.95 2.53 10.12
C LEU A 297 13.47 2.41 9.91
N ARG A 298 14.24 3.43 10.27
CA ARG A 298 15.70 3.42 10.19
C ARG A 298 16.31 2.32 11.06
N ASN A 299 15.83 2.17 12.29
CA ASN A 299 16.30 1.13 13.21
C ASN A 299 15.98 -0.26 12.67
N TRP A 300 14.82 -0.44 12.09
CA TRP A 300 14.39 -1.68 11.46
C TRP A 300 15.29 -2.05 10.27
N ARG A 301 15.53 -1.11 9.33
CA ARG A 301 16.45 -1.33 8.20
C ARG A 301 17.88 -1.66 8.66
N ASN A 302 18.39 -0.94 9.65
CA ASN A 302 19.71 -1.19 10.20
C ASN A 302 19.80 -2.60 10.83
N HIS A 303 18.76 -3.05 11.50
CA HIS A 303 18.71 -4.39 12.09
C HIS A 303 18.75 -5.49 11.01
N ILE A 304 17.94 -5.37 9.98
CA ILE A 304 17.93 -6.32 8.84
C ILE A 304 19.30 -6.34 8.15
N GLN A 305 19.88 -5.15 7.91
CA GLN A 305 21.20 -5.08 7.27
C GLN A 305 22.28 -5.73 8.13
N ALA A 306 22.29 -5.48 9.44
CA ALA A 306 23.22 -6.12 10.36
C ALA A 306 23.10 -7.66 10.37
N LEU A 307 21.89 -8.19 10.27
CA LEU A 307 21.68 -9.64 10.15
C LEU A 307 22.24 -10.18 8.82
N LYS A 308 22.03 -9.47 7.71
CA LYS A 308 22.57 -9.83 6.40
C LYS A 308 24.11 -9.77 6.38
N ASP A 309 24.69 -8.74 6.99
CA ASP A 309 26.14 -8.53 7.04
C ASP A 309 26.89 -9.63 7.81
N VAL A 310 26.24 -10.27 8.77
CA VAL A 310 26.80 -11.43 9.49
C VAL A 310 26.41 -12.78 8.85
N GLY A 311 25.82 -12.74 7.65
CA GLY A 311 25.49 -13.96 6.91
C GLY A 311 24.29 -14.73 7.47
N CYS A 312 23.49 -14.10 8.35
CA CYS A 312 22.22 -14.68 8.77
C CYS A 312 21.24 -14.64 7.60
N GLU A 313 20.84 -15.81 7.12
CA GLU A 313 19.61 -15.88 6.35
C GLU A 313 18.45 -15.55 7.30
N VAL A 314 17.71 -14.50 6.96
CA VAL A 314 16.52 -14.11 7.73
C VAL A 314 15.40 -15.06 7.33
N TYR A 315 15.25 -16.14 8.06
CA TYR A 315 14.16 -17.09 7.86
C TYR A 315 12.93 -16.68 8.66
N PRO A 316 11.73 -16.95 8.12
CA PRO A 316 10.53 -16.82 8.91
C PRO A 316 10.66 -17.72 10.13
N ALA A 317 10.45 -17.16 11.30
CA ALA A 317 10.14 -17.98 12.46
C ALA A 317 8.83 -18.72 12.11
N VAL A 318 8.96 -20.00 11.79
CA VAL A 318 7.82 -20.90 11.64
C VAL A 318 7.27 -21.13 13.03
N TYR A 319 6.22 -20.41 13.40
CA TYR A 319 5.46 -20.65 14.61
C TYR A 319 4.11 -21.26 14.26
#